data_8a45828e6d8b48b71ccdb697d9f05dbd
#
_entry.id   8a45828e6d8b48b71ccdb697d9f05dbd
#
_cell.length_a   1.000
_cell.length_b   1.000
_cell.length_c   1.000
_cell.angle_alpha   90.00
_cell.angle_beta   90.00
_cell.angle_gamma   90.00
#
_symmetry.space_group_name_H-M   'P 1'
#
loop_
_entity.id
_entity.type
_entity.pdbx_description
1 polymer ?
#
loop_
_entity_poly.entity_id
_entity_poly.type
_entity_poly.pdbx_seq_one_letter_code
_entity_poly.pdbx_strand_id
1 'polypeptide(L)'
;MCIRDSLWRSRCATCGEKMESRDAPLAALNHASCGGWWRPDIVWFGDVLSQANIDAARREMKACEVFVSIGTSAAVYPAAELPLVAKEYGAKLIEINPEDTPLSHAYDECLRGTATKMLRELLA
;
A
#
# COMPACT_ATOMS: atom_id res chain seq x y z
N MET A 1 2.78 -1.15 -7.72
CA MET A 1 3.61 -1.87 -6.69
C MET A 1 2.88 -1.78 -5.36
N CYS A 2 2.77 -2.88 -4.63
CA CYS A 2 2.15 -2.88 -3.31
C CYS A 2 3.23 -2.99 -2.23
N ILE A 3 3.24 -2.11 -1.25
CA ILE A 3 4.27 -2.10 -0.22
C ILE A 3 3.97 -3.04 0.95
N ARG A 4 2.76 -3.64 1.00
CA ARG A 4 2.35 -4.51 2.10
C ARG A 4 1.83 -5.88 1.69
N ASP A 5 1.81 -6.26 0.43
CA ASP A 5 0.94 -7.30 -0.01
C ASP A 5 1.43 -8.52 -0.69
N SER A 6 0.99 -9.70 -0.45
CA SER A 6 0.15 -10.47 -1.38
C SER A 6 -0.64 -11.53 -0.65
N LEU A 7 -1.93 -11.51 -0.77
CA LEU A 7 -2.82 -12.47 -0.10
C LEU A 7 -2.64 -13.90 -0.64
N TRP A 8 -2.29 -14.03 -1.93
CA TRP A 8 -2.12 -15.31 -2.62
C TRP A 8 -0.67 -15.83 -2.62
N ARG A 9 0.22 -15.11 -1.97
CA ARG A 9 1.60 -15.53 -1.78
C ARG A 9 1.83 -15.81 -0.31
N SER A 10 2.35 -17.00 -0.01
CA SER A 10 2.75 -17.40 1.33
C SER A 10 4.26 -17.41 1.45
N ARG A 11 4.75 -17.13 2.65
CA ARG A 11 6.15 -17.17 3.02
C ARG A 11 6.34 -18.10 4.22
N CYS A 12 7.35 -18.96 4.16
CA CYS A 12 7.74 -19.74 5.32
C CYS A 12 8.33 -18.84 6.41
N ALA A 13 7.82 -18.94 7.63
CA ALA A 13 8.28 -18.13 8.75
C ALA A 13 9.71 -18.47 9.19
N THR A 14 10.22 -19.68 8.87
CA THR A 14 11.55 -20.17 9.28
C THR A 14 12.61 -19.91 8.22
N CYS A 15 12.40 -20.35 6.98
CA CYS A 15 13.43 -20.26 5.92
C CYS A 15 13.21 -19.14 4.92
N GLY A 16 12.05 -18.46 4.97
CA GLY A 16 11.72 -17.35 4.08
C GLY A 16 11.30 -17.77 2.67
N GLU A 17 11.29 -19.08 2.35
CA GLU A 17 10.85 -19.57 1.05
C GLU A 17 9.42 -19.12 0.75
N LYS A 18 9.14 -18.80 -0.52
CA LYS A 18 7.85 -18.27 -0.97
C LYS A 18 7.17 -19.24 -1.89
N MET A 19 5.85 -19.34 -1.77
CA MET A 19 4.98 -20.06 -2.70
C MET A 19 3.76 -19.23 -3.04
N GLU A 20 3.22 -19.44 -4.23
CA GLU A 20 1.90 -18.94 -4.62
C GLU A 20 0.88 -20.07 -4.56
N SER A 21 -0.25 -19.84 -3.91
CA SER A 21 -1.39 -20.73 -3.88
C SER A 21 -2.68 -19.94 -3.75
N ARG A 22 -3.70 -20.39 -4.44
CA ARG A 22 -5.07 -19.88 -4.32
C ARG A 22 -5.98 -20.83 -3.54
N ASP A 23 -5.40 -21.88 -2.94
CA ASP A 23 -6.14 -22.83 -2.12
C ASP A 23 -6.57 -22.18 -0.80
N ALA A 24 -7.82 -22.35 -0.44
CA ALA A 24 -8.38 -21.86 0.79
C ALA A 24 -9.28 -22.94 1.41
N PRO A 25 -8.86 -23.61 2.50
CA PRO A 25 -7.59 -23.44 3.22
C PRO A 25 -6.38 -24.00 2.46
N LEU A 26 -5.17 -23.61 2.88
CA LEU A 26 -3.94 -24.22 2.36
C LEU A 26 -3.94 -25.75 2.62
N ALA A 27 -3.50 -26.52 1.63
CA ALA A 27 -3.42 -27.98 1.73
C ALA A 27 -2.46 -28.45 2.82
N ALA A 28 -1.38 -27.71 3.08
CA ALA A 28 -0.44 -27.96 4.17
C ALA A 28 -0.07 -26.63 4.86
N LEU A 29 -0.10 -26.64 6.18
CA LEU A 29 0.26 -25.47 6.99
C LEU A 29 1.76 -25.34 7.23
N ASN A 30 2.51 -26.43 7.08
CA ASN A 30 3.94 -26.49 7.32
C ASN A 30 4.71 -26.65 6.02
N HIS A 31 5.86 -25.98 5.94
CA HIS A 31 6.81 -26.14 4.86
C HIS A 31 7.53 -27.49 4.96
N ALA A 32 7.43 -28.33 3.91
CA ALA A 32 7.90 -29.71 3.93
C ALA A 32 9.41 -29.84 4.20
N SER A 33 10.23 -28.91 3.71
CA SER A 33 11.69 -28.99 3.82
C SER A 33 12.24 -28.59 5.19
N CYS A 34 11.61 -27.62 5.90
CA CYS A 34 12.13 -27.11 7.17
C CYS A 34 11.15 -27.19 8.33
N GLY A 35 9.93 -27.69 8.11
CA GLY A 35 8.87 -27.78 9.12
C GLY A 35 8.30 -26.42 9.59
N GLY A 36 8.78 -25.31 9.04
CA GLY A 36 8.32 -23.97 9.39
C GLY A 36 6.87 -23.72 8.93
N TRP A 37 6.18 -22.80 9.59
CA TRP A 37 4.81 -22.46 9.25
C TRP A 37 4.72 -21.55 8.02
N TRP A 38 3.77 -21.83 7.15
CA TRP A 38 3.38 -20.91 6.10
C TRP A 38 2.56 -19.77 6.68
N ARG A 39 2.88 -18.54 6.28
CA ARG A 39 2.11 -17.33 6.58
C ARG A 39 1.88 -16.55 5.30
N PRO A 40 0.80 -15.76 5.19
CA PRO A 40 0.66 -14.82 4.07
C PRO A 40 1.90 -13.93 3.94
N ASP A 41 2.40 -13.72 2.72
CA ASP A 41 3.55 -12.84 2.45
C ASP A 41 3.10 -11.37 2.44
N ILE A 42 2.49 -10.96 3.54
CA ILE A 42 2.06 -9.58 3.80
C ILE A 42 2.87 -8.99 4.95
N VAL A 43 2.95 -7.68 5.00
CA VAL A 43 3.58 -6.94 6.08
C VAL A 43 2.50 -6.52 7.07
N TRP A 44 2.54 -7.06 8.29
CA TRP A 44 1.62 -6.70 9.35
C TRP A 44 1.98 -5.34 9.98
N PHE A 45 1.04 -4.77 10.73
CA PHE A 45 1.37 -3.66 11.62
C PHE A 45 2.40 -4.13 12.66
N GLY A 46 3.49 -3.36 12.80
CA GLY A 46 4.64 -3.75 13.62
C GLY A 46 5.78 -4.44 12.87
N ASP A 47 5.52 -5.02 11.69
CA ASP A 47 6.58 -5.54 10.82
C ASP A 47 7.31 -4.40 10.09
N VAL A 48 8.59 -4.61 9.79
CA VAL A 48 9.39 -3.67 8.99
C VAL A 48 9.03 -3.78 7.51
N LEU A 49 8.75 -2.64 6.89
CA LEU A 49 8.57 -2.56 5.43
C LEU A 49 9.90 -2.80 4.70
N SER A 50 9.82 -3.43 3.53
CA SER A 50 10.98 -3.60 2.65
C SER A 50 11.52 -2.24 2.23
N GLN A 51 12.81 -1.98 2.51
CA GLN A 51 13.47 -0.73 2.10
C GLN A 51 13.42 -0.56 0.57
N ALA A 52 13.62 -1.65 -0.18
CA ALA A 52 13.51 -1.61 -1.64
C ALA A 52 12.13 -1.15 -2.14
N ASN A 53 11.04 -1.55 -1.45
CA ASN A 53 9.70 -1.12 -1.79
C ASN A 53 9.48 0.37 -1.46
N ILE A 54 10.01 0.83 -0.33
CA ILE A 54 9.94 2.25 0.04
C ILE A 54 10.71 3.11 -0.95
N ASP A 55 11.93 2.70 -1.31
CA ASP A 55 12.76 3.43 -2.26
C ASP A 55 12.12 3.46 -3.66
N ALA A 56 11.51 2.36 -4.07
CA ALA A 56 10.77 2.31 -5.33
C ALA A 56 9.53 3.24 -5.28
N ALA A 57 8.75 3.21 -4.19
CA ALA A 57 7.64 4.15 -4.04
C ALA A 57 8.10 5.61 -4.08
N ARG A 58 9.18 5.95 -3.38
CA ARG A 58 9.74 7.30 -3.39
C ARG A 58 10.21 7.73 -4.79
N ARG A 59 10.79 6.82 -5.59
CA ARG A 59 11.15 7.14 -6.99
C ARG A 59 9.94 7.50 -7.83
N GLU A 60 8.85 6.72 -7.71
CA GLU A 60 7.60 7.01 -8.42
C GLU A 60 7.00 8.36 -7.98
N MET A 61 7.03 8.66 -6.66
CA MET A 61 6.54 9.94 -6.14
C MET A 61 7.32 11.14 -6.69
N LYS A 62 8.62 10.99 -6.95
CA LYS A 62 9.46 12.05 -7.54
C LYS A 62 9.22 12.26 -9.03
N ALA A 63 8.60 11.30 -9.70
CA ALA A 63 8.40 11.31 -11.14
C ALA A 63 6.92 11.52 -11.55
N CYS A 64 5.98 11.37 -10.63
CA CYS A 64 4.57 11.52 -10.96
C CYS A 64 4.17 12.98 -11.13
N GLU A 65 3.26 13.24 -12.06
CA GLU A 65 2.63 14.54 -12.26
C GLU A 65 1.37 14.73 -11.42
N VAL A 66 0.70 13.61 -11.10
CA VAL A 66 -0.51 13.58 -10.28
C VAL A 66 -0.42 12.45 -9.27
N PHE A 67 -0.74 12.74 -8.02
CA PHE A 67 -0.86 11.77 -6.95
C PHE A 67 -2.29 11.75 -6.43
N VAL A 68 -2.93 10.57 -6.45
CA VAL A 68 -4.30 10.41 -5.95
C VAL A 68 -4.29 9.53 -4.70
N SER A 69 -4.77 10.07 -3.60
CA SER A 69 -4.95 9.34 -2.33
C SER A 69 -6.41 8.97 -2.15
N ILE A 70 -6.71 7.68 -1.92
CA ILE A 70 -8.09 7.19 -1.88
C ILE A 70 -8.35 6.40 -0.61
N GLY A 71 -9.28 6.86 0.23
CA GLY A 71 -9.78 6.15 1.40
C GLY A 71 -8.72 5.84 2.46
N THR A 72 -7.64 6.61 2.51
CA THR A 72 -6.60 6.44 3.53
C THR A 72 -6.81 7.39 4.70
N SER A 73 -6.44 6.96 5.91
CA SER A 73 -6.42 7.83 7.09
C SER A 73 -5.29 8.86 7.09
N ALA A 74 -4.31 8.71 6.18
CA ALA A 74 -3.09 9.51 6.11
C ALA A 74 -2.30 9.58 7.44
N ALA A 75 -2.46 8.58 8.33
CA ALA A 75 -1.86 8.54 9.67
C ALA A 75 -0.79 7.45 9.83
N VAL A 76 -0.62 6.56 8.84
CA VAL A 76 0.26 5.38 8.95
C VAL A 76 1.57 5.63 8.24
N TYR A 77 2.65 5.75 9.00
CA TYR A 77 4.00 5.94 8.49
C TYR A 77 4.65 4.61 8.08
N PRO A 78 5.57 4.62 7.07
CA PRO A 78 6.03 5.77 6.30
C PRO A 78 5.12 6.15 5.12
N ALA A 79 4.02 5.44 4.85
CA ALA A 79 3.16 5.68 3.69
C ALA A 79 2.53 7.11 3.71
N ALA A 80 2.25 7.65 4.89
CA ALA A 80 1.70 8.99 5.06
C ALA A 80 2.64 10.12 4.57
N GLU A 81 3.94 9.85 4.38
CA GLU A 81 4.89 10.83 3.83
C GLU A 81 4.86 10.90 2.30
N LEU A 82 4.40 9.86 1.62
CA LEU A 82 4.48 9.77 0.15
C LEU A 82 3.80 10.93 -0.59
N PRO A 83 2.59 11.39 -0.19
CA PRO A 83 1.99 12.56 -0.82
C PRO A 83 2.85 13.82 -0.67
N LEU A 84 3.49 14.02 0.48
CA LEU A 84 4.34 15.19 0.72
C LEU A 84 5.60 15.15 -0.16
N VAL A 85 6.17 13.97 -0.35
CA VAL A 85 7.27 13.77 -1.31
C VAL A 85 6.82 14.11 -2.73
N ALA A 86 5.67 13.61 -3.17
CA ALA A 86 5.14 13.93 -4.50
C ALA A 86 4.93 15.44 -4.69
N LYS A 87 4.38 16.12 -3.68
CA LYS A 87 4.16 17.58 -3.69
C LYS A 87 5.48 18.35 -3.79
N GLU A 88 6.50 17.95 -3.06
CA GLU A 88 7.83 18.58 -3.10
C GLU A 88 8.43 18.55 -4.52
N TYR A 89 8.12 17.51 -5.30
CA TYR A 89 8.57 17.36 -6.68
C TYR A 89 7.57 17.89 -7.73
N GLY A 90 6.53 18.59 -7.28
CA GLY A 90 5.63 19.35 -8.16
C GLY A 90 4.39 18.59 -8.64
N ALA A 91 4.10 17.42 -8.08
CA ALA A 91 2.87 16.69 -8.39
C ALA A 91 1.63 17.43 -7.88
N LYS A 92 0.54 17.40 -8.64
CA LYS A 92 -0.79 17.76 -8.17
C LYS A 92 -1.31 16.67 -7.23
N LEU A 93 -1.72 17.06 -6.02
CA LEU A 93 -2.27 16.13 -5.02
C LEU A 93 -3.79 16.18 -5.01
N ILE A 94 -4.42 15.00 -5.15
CA ILE A 94 -5.88 14.84 -5.08
C ILE A 94 -6.21 13.84 -3.95
N GLU A 95 -7.06 14.25 -3.01
CA GLU A 95 -7.58 13.38 -1.97
C GLU A 95 -9.03 12.97 -2.28
N ILE A 96 -9.29 11.66 -2.27
CA ILE A 96 -10.66 11.12 -2.32
C ILE A 96 -10.93 10.44 -0.99
N ASN A 97 -11.75 11.08 -0.15
CA ASN A 97 -12.10 10.56 1.16
C ASN A 97 -13.46 11.13 1.59
N PRO A 98 -14.34 10.36 2.24
CA PRO A 98 -15.59 10.90 2.78
C PRO A 98 -15.36 11.94 3.88
N GLU A 99 -14.25 11.87 4.61
CA GLU A 99 -13.91 12.75 5.73
C GLU A 99 -12.55 13.41 5.55
N ASP A 100 -12.30 14.49 6.30
CA ASP A 100 -11.00 15.12 6.36
C ASP A 100 -9.98 14.21 7.07
N THR A 101 -8.76 14.25 6.58
CA THR A 101 -7.61 13.57 7.18
C THR A 101 -6.61 14.58 7.75
N PRO A 102 -5.68 14.16 8.61
CA PRO A 102 -4.62 15.04 9.09
C PRO A 102 -3.80 15.73 7.98
N LEU A 103 -3.78 15.15 6.78
CA LEU A 103 -3.05 15.68 5.63
C LEU A 103 -3.94 16.38 4.58
N SER A 104 -5.25 16.47 4.76
CA SER A 104 -6.17 17.11 3.78
C SER A 104 -5.73 18.52 3.42
N HIS A 105 -5.17 19.27 4.36
CA HIS A 105 -4.64 20.62 4.13
C HIS A 105 -3.47 20.69 3.15
N ALA A 106 -2.79 19.58 2.89
CA ALA A 106 -1.66 19.50 1.96
C ALA A 106 -2.08 19.21 0.51
N TYR A 107 -3.31 18.75 0.31
CA TYR A 107 -3.83 18.42 -1.03
C TYR A 107 -4.32 19.66 -1.76
N ASP A 108 -4.15 19.67 -3.07
CA ASP A 108 -4.62 20.74 -3.94
C ASP A 108 -6.12 20.62 -4.23
N GLU A 109 -6.65 19.38 -4.16
CA GLU A 109 -8.05 19.10 -4.37
C GLU A 109 -8.52 17.98 -3.44
N CYS A 110 -9.66 18.19 -2.76
CA CYS A 110 -10.28 17.23 -1.86
C CYS A 110 -11.69 16.88 -2.33
N LEU A 111 -11.87 15.68 -2.85
CA LEU A 111 -13.17 15.16 -3.31
C LEU A 111 -13.84 14.38 -2.17
N ARG A 112 -14.91 14.95 -1.60
CA ARG A 112 -15.61 14.37 -0.46
C ARG A 112 -16.72 13.44 -0.90
N GLY A 113 -16.51 12.13 -0.70
CA GLY A 113 -17.45 11.09 -1.07
C GLY A 113 -16.83 9.70 -1.12
N THR A 114 -17.60 8.72 -1.58
CA THR A 114 -17.10 7.35 -1.77
C THR A 114 -16.14 7.27 -2.97
N ALA A 115 -15.15 6.40 -2.87
CA ALA A 115 -14.17 6.20 -3.94
C ALA A 115 -14.82 5.94 -5.31
N THR A 116 -15.84 5.09 -5.35
CA THR A 116 -16.54 4.72 -6.59
C THR A 116 -17.23 5.92 -7.26
N LYS A 117 -17.80 6.83 -6.47
CA LYS A 117 -18.48 8.02 -6.99
C LYS A 117 -17.44 9.04 -7.47
N MET A 118 -16.50 9.38 -6.61
CA MET A 118 -15.52 10.44 -6.88
C MET A 118 -14.54 10.07 -8.01
N LEU A 119 -14.16 8.79 -8.14
CA LEU A 119 -13.33 8.35 -9.28
C LEU A 119 -14.05 8.49 -10.62
N ARG A 120 -15.37 8.24 -10.66
CA ARG A 120 -16.13 8.46 -11.91
C ARG A 120 -16.17 9.94 -12.30
N GLU A 121 -16.32 10.82 -11.31
CA GLU A 121 -16.32 12.27 -11.55
C GLU A 121 -14.93 12.77 -11.97
N LEU A 122 -13.86 12.23 -11.37
CA LEU A 122 -12.50 12.62 -11.68
C LEU A 122 -12.04 12.15 -13.08
N LEU A 123 -12.56 11.02 -13.56
CA LEU A 123 -12.14 10.40 -14.83
C LEU A 123 -13.12 10.66 -16.00
N ALA A 124 -14.20 11.42 -15.78
CA ALA A 124 -15.16 11.80 -16.82
C ALA A 124 -14.65 12.98 -17.63
#